data_956c48aed0f507652ada65d3221c8d7c
#
_entry.id   956c48aed0f507652ada65d3221c8d7c
#
_cell.length_a   1.000
_cell.length_b   1.000
_cell.length_c   1.000
_cell.angle_alpha   90.00
_cell.angle_beta   90.00
_cell.angle_gamma   90.00
#
_symmetry.space_group_name_H-M   'P 1'
#
loop_
_entity.id
_entity.type
_entity.pdbx_description
1 polymer ?
#
loop_
_entity_poly.entity_id
_entity_poly.type
_entity_poly.pdbx_seq_one_letter_code
_entity_poly.pdbx_strand_id
1 'polypeptide(L)'
;IQEVDKSGNVVWEWNSHEHLDFDEDPICALEERSEWSHGNNMELFPNGDLLVAFRCIHQVCRIEKSTGKILWKWGRDQVHHMHNPNCLENGNILMFDNGMHIPDSYVCRSRLVEVNPETNEIVWTYSSVPETEFFSTFCGGVQRLPNGNTLACETEAGRLFEVDTDGNIVWEYMSPFYSLNQQVGDDPRDLGHSPRIHRTTRFPKDYSAFKGRDLDPAKHKVINQLFGSAGLKGVK
;
A
#
# COMPACT_ATOMS: atom_id res chain seq x y z
N ILE A 1 -4.12 -9.60 -15.51
CA ILE A 1 -2.70 -9.74 -15.09
C ILE A 1 -1.98 -10.45 -16.22
N GLN A 2 -0.80 -9.97 -16.59
CA GLN A 2 0.00 -10.61 -17.64
C GLN A 2 1.45 -10.76 -17.19
N GLU A 3 2.05 -11.88 -17.52
CA GLU A 3 3.50 -12.06 -17.48
C GLU A 3 4.02 -11.95 -18.91
N VAL A 4 5.01 -11.11 -19.10
CA VAL A 4 5.66 -10.92 -20.40
C VAL A 4 7.13 -11.33 -20.32
N ASP A 5 7.63 -11.98 -21.37
CA ASP A 5 9.04 -12.30 -21.50
C ASP A 5 9.87 -11.06 -21.86
N LYS A 6 11.20 -11.23 -21.91
CA LYS A 6 12.12 -10.12 -22.28
C LYS A 6 11.92 -9.61 -23.72
N SER A 7 11.22 -10.35 -24.57
CA SER A 7 10.91 -9.97 -25.96
C SER A 7 9.53 -9.30 -26.07
N GLY A 8 8.79 -9.19 -24.95
CA GLY A 8 7.46 -8.58 -24.91
C GLY A 8 6.32 -9.53 -25.23
N ASN A 9 6.56 -10.84 -25.37
CA ASN A 9 5.50 -11.80 -25.58
C ASN A 9 4.79 -12.13 -24.27
N VAL A 10 3.45 -12.20 -24.28
CA VAL A 10 2.66 -12.69 -23.16
C VAL A 10 2.88 -14.19 -23.03
N VAL A 11 3.44 -14.63 -21.90
CA VAL A 11 3.73 -16.05 -21.60
C VAL A 11 2.75 -16.64 -20.59
N TRP A 12 2.01 -15.78 -19.88
CA TRP A 12 0.92 -16.17 -18.99
C TRP A 12 -0.06 -15.00 -18.85
N GLU A 13 -1.34 -15.33 -18.72
CA GLU A 13 -2.41 -14.33 -18.55
C GLU A 13 -3.47 -14.83 -17.57
N TRP A 14 -4.05 -13.92 -16.82
CA TRP A 14 -5.17 -14.15 -15.92
C TRP A 14 -6.12 -12.95 -15.96
N ASN A 15 -7.37 -13.19 -16.27
CA ASN A 15 -8.41 -12.17 -16.42
C ASN A 15 -9.44 -12.31 -15.29
N SER A 16 -9.68 -11.23 -14.53
CA SER A 16 -10.57 -11.24 -13.37
C SER A 16 -11.99 -11.73 -13.70
N HIS A 17 -12.52 -11.36 -14.86
CA HIS A 17 -13.89 -11.72 -15.27
C HIS A 17 -14.07 -13.23 -15.60
N GLU A 18 -13.00 -14.00 -15.68
CA GLU A 18 -13.03 -15.46 -15.87
C GLU A 18 -13.03 -16.24 -14.55
N HIS A 19 -12.74 -15.55 -13.43
CA HIS A 19 -12.47 -16.18 -12.14
C HIS A 19 -13.24 -15.56 -10.96
N LEU A 20 -13.73 -14.33 -11.12
CA LEU A 20 -14.56 -13.63 -10.16
C LEU A 20 -15.99 -13.55 -10.68
N ASP A 21 -16.96 -13.49 -9.79
CA ASP A 21 -18.37 -13.44 -10.12
C ASP A 21 -18.96 -12.06 -9.81
N PHE A 22 -19.74 -11.48 -10.73
CA PHE A 22 -20.32 -10.14 -10.57
C PHE A 22 -21.33 -10.04 -9.43
N ASP A 23 -22.02 -11.11 -9.12
CA ASP A 23 -23.00 -11.15 -8.03
C ASP A 23 -22.36 -11.45 -6.68
N GLU A 24 -21.35 -12.34 -6.65
CA GLU A 24 -20.61 -12.68 -5.44
C GLU A 24 -19.52 -11.65 -5.09
N ASP A 25 -18.94 -11.01 -6.10
CA ASP A 25 -17.88 -10.01 -5.99
C ASP A 25 -18.35 -8.65 -6.54
N PRO A 26 -19.46 -8.08 -6.03
CA PRO A 26 -20.02 -6.85 -6.57
C PRO A 26 -19.05 -5.68 -6.36
N ILE A 27 -19.02 -4.80 -7.34
CA ILE A 27 -18.29 -3.54 -7.23
C ILE A 27 -18.88 -2.68 -6.10
N CYS A 28 -18.04 -1.97 -5.39
CA CYS A 28 -18.46 -0.97 -4.41
C CYS A 28 -19.51 -0.02 -5.02
N ALA A 29 -20.59 0.24 -4.26
CA ALA A 29 -21.72 1.01 -4.72
C ALA A 29 -21.36 2.45 -5.16
N LEU A 30 -20.27 3.00 -4.62
CA LEU A 30 -19.81 4.36 -4.85
C LEU A 30 -18.72 4.47 -5.94
N GLU A 31 -18.29 3.32 -6.52
CA GLU A 31 -17.30 3.31 -7.59
C GLU A 31 -17.95 3.47 -8.98
N GLU A 32 -17.16 3.99 -9.92
CA GLU A 32 -17.57 4.05 -11.33
C GLU A 32 -17.72 2.66 -11.92
N ARG A 33 -18.71 2.48 -12.80
CA ARG A 33 -18.99 1.18 -13.43
C ARG A 33 -18.09 0.83 -14.61
N SER A 34 -17.20 1.72 -14.99
CA SER A 34 -16.22 1.51 -16.07
C SER A 34 -15.09 0.54 -15.69
N GLU A 35 -14.86 0.32 -14.39
CA GLU A 35 -13.75 -0.47 -13.89
C GLU A 35 -14.20 -1.34 -12.70
N TRP A 36 -14.54 -2.60 -12.96
CA TRP A 36 -15.12 -3.47 -11.95
C TRP A 36 -14.16 -3.87 -10.83
N SER A 37 -13.04 -4.54 -11.14
CA SER A 37 -12.20 -5.13 -10.08
C SER A 37 -11.05 -4.22 -9.63
N HIS A 38 -10.47 -3.42 -10.51
CA HIS A 38 -9.33 -2.54 -10.24
C HIS A 38 -8.19 -3.24 -9.49
N GLY A 39 -7.46 -4.11 -10.18
CA GLY A 39 -6.25 -4.74 -9.63
C GLY A 39 -5.16 -3.70 -9.41
N ASN A 40 -4.89 -3.32 -8.16
CA ASN A 40 -4.01 -2.21 -7.82
C ASN A 40 -2.67 -2.60 -7.20
N ASN A 41 -2.52 -3.86 -6.81
CA ASN A 41 -1.25 -4.38 -6.30
C ASN A 41 -1.13 -5.88 -6.52
N MET A 42 0.11 -6.32 -6.69
CA MET A 42 0.44 -7.73 -6.82
C MET A 42 1.78 -8.01 -6.13
N GLU A 43 1.85 -9.14 -5.43
CA GLU A 43 3.07 -9.70 -4.87
C GLU A 43 3.17 -11.21 -5.21
N LEU A 44 4.38 -11.74 -5.24
CA LEU A 44 4.62 -13.16 -5.46
C LEU A 44 4.89 -13.87 -4.13
N PHE A 45 4.18 -14.96 -3.89
CA PHE A 45 4.58 -15.93 -2.87
C PHE A 45 5.87 -16.67 -3.27
N PRO A 46 6.63 -17.21 -2.30
CA PRO A 46 7.85 -17.97 -2.62
C PRO A 46 7.64 -19.16 -3.57
N ASN A 47 6.44 -19.73 -3.60
CA ASN A 47 6.08 -20.83 -4.51
C ASN A 47 5.61 -20.35 -5.90
N GLY A 48 5.59 -19.04 -6.15
CA GLY A 48 5.17 -18.43 -7.39
C GLY A 48 3.67 -18.08 -7.50
N ASP A 49 2.86 -18.40 -6.50
CA ASP A 49 1.47 -17.93 -6.45
C ASP A 49 1.43 -16.39 -6.37
N LEU A 50 0.30 -15.82 -6.79
CA LEU A 50 0.09 -14.39 -6.79
C LEU A 50 -0.77 -13.99 -5.59
N LEU A 51 -0.39 -12.92 -4.90
CA LEU A 51 -1.24 -12.17 -3.99
C LEU A 51 -1.67 -10.89 -4.70
N VAL A 52 -2.97 -10.71 -4.91
CA VAL A 52 -3.52 -9.59 -5.70
C VAL A 52 -4.57 -8.86 -4.90
N ALA A 53 -4.49 -7.52 -4.85
CA ALA A 53 -5.54 -6.68 -4.30
C ALA A 53 -6.44 -6.17 -5.43
N PHE A 54 -7.75 -6.30 -5.24
CA PHE A 54 -8.81 -5.79 -6.09
C PHE A 54 -9.58 -4.70 -5.34
N ARG A 55 -9.19 -3.44 -5.59
CA ARG A 55 -9.64 -2.27 -4.85
C ARG A 55 -11.15 -2.08 -4.88
N CYS A 56 -11.76 -2.13 -6.06
CA CYS A 56 -13.17 -1.75 -6.24
C CYS A 56 -14.16 -2.80 -5.72
N ILE A 57 -13.71 -4.03 -5.48
CA ILE A 57 -14.51 -5.11 -4.88
C ILE A 57 -14.09 -5.44 -3.45
N HIS A 58 -13.16 -4.66 -2.87
CA HIS A 58 -12.68 -4.80 -1.49
C HIS A 58 -12.10 -6.18 -1.17
N GLN A 59 -11.34 -6.77 -2.08
CA GLN A 59 -10.84 -8.12 -1.90
C GLN A 59 -9.34 -8.27 -2.18
N VAL A 60 -8.72 -9.14 -1.40
CA VAL A 60 -7.37 -9.67 -1.64
C VAL A 60 -7.50 -11.13 -1.97
N CYS A 61 -6.85 -11.56 -3.05
CA CYS A 61 -6.90 -12.94 -3.53
C CYS A 61 -5.51 -13.54 -3.59
N ARG A 62 -5.38 -14.81 -3.15
CA ARG A 62 -4.25 -15.67 -3.50
C ARG A 62 -4.63 -16.52 -4.70
N ILE A 63 -3.86 -16.40 -5.77
CA ILE A 63 -4.10 -17.08 -7.04
C ILE A 63 -2.97 -18.07 -7.28
N GLU A 64 -3.32 -19.35 -7.47
CA GLU A 64 -2.39 -20.39 -7.90
C GLU A 64 -1.98 -20.13 -9.36
N LYS A 65 -0.73 -19.76 -9.58
CA LYS A 65 -0.27 -19.35 -10.92
C LYS A 65 -0.40 -20.48 -11.95
N SER A 66 -0.17 -21.72 -11.56
CA SER A 66 -0.19 -22.87 -12.47
C SER A 66 -1.56 -23.19 -13.06
N THR A 67 -2.63 -22.91 -12.31
CA THR A 67 -4.02 -23.25 -12.70
C THR A 67 -4.91 -22.03 -12.89
N GLY A 68 -4.51 -20.86 -12.41
CA GLY A 68 -5.33 -19.65 -12.36
C GLY A 68 -6.41 -19.68 -11.27
N LYS A 69 -6.48 -20.71 -10.44
CA LYS A 69 -7.50 -20.81 -9.39
C LYS A 69 -7.24 -19.86 -8.24
N ILE A 70 -8.30 -19.24 -7.75
CA ILE A 70 -8.28 -18.49 -6.49
C ILE A 70 -8.28 -19.51 -5.34
N LEU A 71 -7.18 -19.57 -4.58
CA LEU A 71 -7.02 -20.46 -3.43
C LEU A 71 -7.55 -19.85 -2.14
N TRP A 72 -7.55 -18.52 -2.05
CA TRP A 72 -8.03 -17.77 -0.90
C TRP A 72 -8.52 -16.41 -1.36
N LYS A 73 -9.63 -15.94 -0.75
CA LYS A 73 -10.25 -14.67 -1.04
C LYS A 73 -10.75 -14.07 0.27
N TRP A 74 -10.36 -12.82 0.56
CA TRP A 74 -10.70 -12.15 1.82
C TRP A 74 -10.73 -10.64 1.65
N GLY A 75 -11.47 -9.96 2.54
CA GLY A 75 -11.43 -8.50 2.66
C GLY A 75 -12.79 -7.85 2.63
N ARG A 76 -13.75 -8.39 1.90
CA ARG A 76 -15.11 -7.85 1.84
C ARG A 76 -15.70 -7.69 3.24
N ASP A 77 -16.28 -6.52 3.52
CA ASP A 77 -16.82 -6.11 4.82
C ASP A 77 -15.78 -6.00 5.95
N GLN A 78 -14.51 -6.30 5.67
CA GLN A 78 -13.41 -6.22 6.63
C GLN A 78 -12.46 -5.06 6.34
N VAL A 79 -12.16 -4.80 5.07
CA VAL A 79 -11.28 -3.71 4.60
C VAL A 79 -11.92 -3.00 3.41
N HIS A 80 -11.53 -1.75 3.18
CA HIS A 80 -12.13 -0.91 2.16
C HIS A 80 -11.06 -0.22 1.32
N HIS A 81 -11.05 -0.52 0.00
CA HIS A 81 -10.12 0.07 -0.97
C HIS A 81 -8.63 -0.17 -0.66
N MET A 82 -8.30 -1.33 -0.10
CA MET A 82 -6.97 -1.66 0.38
C MET A 82 -5.89 -1.56 -0.71
N HIS A 83 -4.66 -1.29 -0.26
CA HIS A 83 -3.46 -1.26 -1.08
C HIS A 83 -2.34 -2.08 -0.45
N ASN A 84 -1.38 -2.43 -1.27
CA ASN A 84 -0.11 -3.03 -0.88
C ASN A 84 -0.21 -4.23 0.08
N PRO A 85 -1.01 -5.27 -0.21
CA PRO A 85 -0.93 -6.51 0.54
C PRO A 85 0.47 -7.13 0.39
N ASN A 86 1.03 -7.62 1.50
CA ASN A 86 2.35 -8.22 1.59
C ASN A 86 2.27 -9.58 2.27
N CYS A 87 2.99 -10.57 1.74
CA CYS A 87 3.17 -11.87 2.39
C CYS A 87 4.22 -11.75 3.48
N LEU A 88 3.87 -12.03 4.72
CA LEU A 88 4.81 -12.05 5.84
C LEU A 88 5.47 -13.43 6.00
N GLU A 89 6.65 -13.48 6.63
CA GLU A 89 7.37 -14.74 6.88
C GLU A 89 6.59 -15.75 7.72
N ASN A 90 5.68 -15.28 8.59
CA ASN A 90 4.79 -16.13 9.38
C ASN A 90 3.57 -16.65 8.61
N GLY A 91 3.45 -16.33 7.33
CA GLY A 91 2.33 -16.72 6.47
C GLY A 91 1.13 -15.77 6.51
N ASN A 92 1.13 -14.78 7.39
CA ASN A 92 0.08 -13.76 7.45
C ASN A 92 0.21 -12.77 6.29
N ILE A 93 -0.86 -12.03 6.05
CA ILE A 93 -0.92 -10.99 5.02
C ILE A 93 -1.12 -9.64 5.70
N LEU A 94 -0.17 -8.73 5.46
CA LEU A 94 -0.20 -7.36 5.95
C LEU A 94 -0.63 -6.43 4.81
N MET A 95 -1.53 -5.46 5.07
CA MET A 95 -2.01 -4.54 4.06
C MET A 95 -2.33 -3.15 4.61
N PHE A 96 -2.38 -2.17 3.73
CA PHE A 96 -2.86 -0.82 3.98
C PHE A 96 -4.36 -0.76 3.65
N ASP A 97 -5.21 -0.67 4.65
CA ASP A 97 -6.66 -0.46 4.49
C ASP A 97 -6.92 1.04 4.40
N ASN A 98 -7.31 1.53 3.22
CA ASN A 98 -7.54 2.96 3.00
C ASN A 98 -8.77 3.47 3.74
N GLY A 99 -9.76 2.60 4.00
CA GLY A 99 -10.96 2.97 4.72
C GLY A 99 -11.87 3.96 3.98
N MET A 100 -11.84 3.92 2.64
CA MET A 100 -12.78 4.66 1.80
C MET A 100 -14.09 3.88 1.64
N HIS A 101 -15.19 4.61 1.58
CA HIS A 101 -16.52 4.03 1.33
C HIS A 101 -16.93 2.98 2.38
N ILE A 102 -16.52 3.17 3.63
CA ILE A 102 -16.99 2.31 4.73
C ILE A 102 -18.50 2.49 4.87
N PRO A 103 -19.31 1.41 4.76
CA PRO A 103 -20.76 1.50 4.92
C PRO A 103 -21.12 2.09 6.29
N ASP A 104 -22.13 2.94 6.31
CA ASP A 104 -22.70 3.56 7.52
C ASP A 104 -21.68 4.36 8.37
N SER A 105 -20.53 4.74 7.80
CA SER A 105 -19.53 5.57 8.46
C SER A 105 -19.40 6.93 7.81
N TYR A 106 -19.40 7.98 8.63
CA TYR A 106 -19.08 9.36 8.24
C TYR A 106 -17.60 9.71 8.50
N VAL A 107 -16.84 8.76 9.05
CA VAL A 107 -15.44 8.97 9.40
C VAL A 107 -14.58 8.26 8.37
N CYS A 108 -13.80 9.06 7.65
CA CYS A 108 -12.73 8.54 6.79
C CYS A 108 -11.49 8.29 7.64
N ARG A 109 -10.97 7.08 7.58
CA ARG A 109 -9.78 6.67 8.34
C ARG A 109 -9.07 5.55 7.63
N SER A 110 -7.76 5.56 7.63
CA SER A 110 -6.95 4.41 7.22
C SER A 110 -6.48 3.62 8.44
N ARG A 111 -6.10 2.39 8.19
CA ARG A 111 -5.45 1.53 9.19
C ARG A 111 -4.51 0.54 8.51
N LEU A 112 -3.58 0.00 9.27
CA LEU A 112 -2.76 -1.13 8.86
C LEU A 112 -3.38 -2.40 9.42
N VAL A 113 -3.49 -3.44 8.60
CA VAL A 113 -4.18 -4.68 8.99
C VAL A 113 -3.31 -5.87 8.65
N GLU A 114 -3.13 -6.77 9.61
CA GLU A 114 -2.54 -8.09 9.42
C GLU A 114 -3.61 -9.16 9.62
N VAL A 115 -3.81 -10.02 8.64
CA VAL A 115 -4.77 -11.12 8.65
C VAL A 115 -4.06 -12.45 8.57
N ASN A 116 -4.55 -13.44 9.33
CA ASN A 116 -4.15 -14.83 9.18
C ASN A 116 -5.04 -15.49 8.10
N PRO A 117 -4.49 -15.92 6.95
CA PRO A 117 -5.29 -16.49 5.87
C PRO A 117 -5.85 -17.89 6.17
N GLU A 118 -5.35 -18.60 7.19
CA GLU A 118 -5.88 -19.91 7.59
C GLU A 118 -7.14 -19.77 8.44
N THR A 119 -7.21 -18.75 9.31
CA THR A 119 -8.35 -18.51 10.20
C THR A 119 -9.28 -17.43 9.70
N ASN A 120 -8.84 -16.59 8.75
CA ASN A 120 -9.49 -15.37 8.27
C ASN A 120 -9.67 -14.30 9.36
N GLU A 121 -8.91 -14.37 10.45
CA GLU A 121 -8.97 -13.42 11.55
C GLU A 121 -7.93 -12.33 11.40
N ILE A 122 -8.32 -11.09 11.71
CA ILE A 122 -7.39 -9.98 11.87
C ILE A 122 -6.62 -10.23 13.17
N VAL A 123 -5.30 -10.40 13.07
CA VAL A 123 -4.43 -10.70 14.20
C VAL A 123 -3.68 -9.48 14.72
N TRP A 124 -3.58 -8.43 13.93
CA TRP A 124 -3.01 -7.16 14.33
C TRP A 124 -3.60 -6.01 13.51
N THR A 125 -3.73 -4.85 14.15
CA THR A 125 -4.15 -3.62 13.49
C THR A 125 -3.48 -2.42 14.13
N TYR A 126 -3.19 -1.41 13.32
CA TYR A 126 -2.83 -0.07 13.77
C TYR A 126 -3.84 0.95 13.23
N SER A 127 -4.31 1.82 14.10
CA SER A 127 -5.07 3.02 13.78
C SER A 127 -4.52 4.19 14.60
N SER A 128 -4.61 5.42 14.08
CA SER A 128 -4.27 6.61 14.86
C SER A 128 -5.32 6.89 15.95
N VAL A 129 -4.95 7.71 16.92
CA VAL A 129 -5.87 8.24 17.93
C VAL A 129 -5.71 9.77 17.96
N PRO A 130 -6.72 10.53 17.50
CA PRO A 130 -7.99 10.09 16.91
C PRO A 130 -7.81 9.41 15.54
N GLU A 131 -8.77 8.56 15.16
CA GLU A 131 -8.68 7.76 13.92
C GLU A 131 -8.54 8.60 12.65
N THR A 132 -9.00 9.83 12.66
CA THR A 132 -8.95 10.77 11.54
C THR A 132 -7.57 11.36 11.25
N GLU A 133 -6.58 11.15 12.13
CA GLU A 133 -5.20 11.64 11.92
C GLU A 133 -4.37 10.73 11.02
N PHE A 134 -4.92 9.60 10.58
CA PHE A 134 -4.30 8.71 9.62
C PHE A 134 -5.29 8.38 8.51
N PHE A 135 -5.12 9.04 7.36
CA PHE A 135 -6.02 8.81 6.24
C PHE A 135 -5.36 9.10 4.88
N SER A 136 -5.45 8.12 4.00
CA SER A 136 -5.11 8.26 2.58
C SER A 136 -6.22 7.64 1.74
N THR A 137 -6.87 8.43 0.88
CA THR A 137 -8.03 7.99 0.09
C THR A 137 -7.67 6.88 -0.90
N PHE A 138 -6.45 6.93 -1.43
CA PHE A 138 -5.92 5.95 -2.39
C PHE A 138 -4.42 5.76 -2.20
N CYS A 139 -3.87 4.76 -2.86
CA CYS A 139 -2.48 4.34 -2.69
C CYS A 139 -2.18 3.99 -1.23
N GLY A 140 -0.95 4.10 -0.84
CA GLY A 140 -0.51 3.69 0.49
C GLY A 140 0.44 2.50 0.42
N GLY A 141 1.30 2.39 1.41
CA GLY A 141 2.24 1.31 1.50
C GLY A 141 2.45 0.87 2.93
N VAL A 142 2.76 -0.39 3.10
CA VAL A 142 3.06 -0.98 4.39
C VAL A 142 4.19 -1.99 4.25
N GLN A 143 5.08 -2.04 5.23
CA GLN A 143 6.17 -3.01 5.27
C GLN A 143 6.44 -3.42 6.72
N ARG A 144 6.41 -4.73 7.00
CA ARG A 144 6.92 -5.25 8.26
C ARG A 144 8.45 -5.22 8.22
N LEU A 145 9.06 -4.65 9.24
CA LEU A 145 10.51 -4.54 9.34
C LEU A 145 11.09 -5.70 10.15
N PRO A 146 12.39 -6.03 9.97
CA PRO A 146 13.04 -7.14 10.68
C PRO A 146 13.05 -6.98 12.22
N ASN A 147 12.91 -5.75 12.74
CA ASN A 147 12.81 -5.49 14.17
C ASN A 147 11.40 -5.67 14.75
N GLY A 148 10.44 -6.08 13.92
CA GLY A 148 9.03 -6.25 14.28
C GLY A 148 8.17 -5.01 14.10
N ASN A 149 8.77 -3.84 13.89
CA ASN A 149 8.02 -2.60 13.62
C ASN A 149 7.36 -2.63 12.24
N THR A 150 6.42 -1.74 12.02
CA THR A 150 5.74 -1.60 10.73
C THR A 150 5.94 -0.19 10.18
N LEU A 151 6.54 -0.11 8.99
CA LEU A 151 6.65 1.14 8.23
C LEU A 151 5.38 1.35 7.42
N ALA A 152 4.80 2.54 7.50
CA ALA A 152 3.65 2.97 6.72
C ALA A 152 3.99 4.14 5.81
N CYS A 153 3.35 4.18 4.65
CA CYS A 153 3.38 5.30 3.72
C CYS A 153 1.96 5.87 3.59
N GLU A 154 1.72 7.01 4.20
CA GLU A 154 0.49 7.79 4.06
C GLU A 154 0.65 8.70 2.83
N THR A 155 0.16 8.21 1.69
CA THR A 155 0.48 8.76 0.37
C THR A 155 0.14 10.22 0.23
N GLU A 156 -1.09 10.61 0.51
CA GLU A 156 -1.57 11.97 0.22
C GLU A 156 -0.94 13.04 1.11
N ALA A 157 -0.68 12.67 2.36
CA ALA A 157 0.04 13.54 3.29
C ALA A 157 1.55 13.64 2.99
N GLY A 158 2.10 12.73 2.16
CA GLY A 158 3.54 12.61 1.96
C GLY A 158 4.26 12.21 3.24
N ARG A 159 3.56 11.49 4.11
CA ARG A 159 4.02 11.09 5.42
C ARG A 159 4.47 9.63 5.41
N LEU A 160 5.65 9.38 5.95
CA LEU A 160 6.15 8.05 6.25
C LEU A 160 6.30 7.94 7.76
N PHE A 161 5.81 6.86 8.34
CA PHE A 161 5.99 6.65 9.77
C PHE A 161 6.20 5.17 10.09
N GLU A 162 6.85 4.92 11.21
CA GLU A 162 7.13 3.57 11.72
C GLU A 162 6.46 3.42 13.08
N VAL A 163 5.67 2.36 13.24
CA VAL A 163 5.03 2.00 14.49
C VAL A 163 5.68 0.75 15.06
N ASP A 164 5.87 0.73 16.39
CA ASP A 164 6.28 -0.47 17.11
C ASP A 164 5.12 -1.46 17.29
N THR A 165 5.38 -2.58 17.95
CA THR A 165 4.38 -3.62 18.21
C THR A 165 3.27 -3.17 19.15
N ASP A 166 3.52 -2.14 19.95
CA ASP A 166 2.55 -1.56 20.90
C ASP A 166 1.71 -0.44 20.26
N GLY A 167 1.99 -0.10 18.98
CA GLY A 167 1.27 0.93 18.24
C GLY A 167 1.81 2.35 18.46
N ASN A 168 3.00 2.51 19.06
CA ASN A 168 3.62 3.83 19.22
C ASN A 168 4.37 4.22 17.94
N ILE A 169 4.24 5.47 17.51
CA ILE A 169 5.06 6.01 16.43
C ILE A 169 6.46 6.24 16.95
N VAL A 170 7.44 5.49 16.42
CA VAL A 170 8.85 5.54 16.82
C VAL A 170 9.74 6.28 15.81
N TRP A 171 9.24 6.53 14.63
CA TRP A 171 9.90 7.32 13.59
C TRP A 171 8.87 7.94 12.64
N GLU A 172 9.17 9.13 12.16
CA GLU A 172 8.32 9.86 11.24
C GLU A 172 9.15 10.71 10.27
N TYR A 173 8.66 10.83 9.04
CA TYR A 173 9.19 11.69 8.00
C TYR A 173 8.05 12.35 7.24
N MET A 174 8.14 13.66 7.05
CA MET A 174 7.25 14.43 6.18
C MET A 174 8.01 14.84 4.93
N SER A 175 7.47 14.57 3.76
CA SER A 175 8.08 14.96 2.49
C SER A 175 8.16 16.49 2.38
N PRO A 176 9.36 17.07 2.23
CA PRO A 176 9.50 18.49 1.91
C PRO A 176 9.36 18.76 0.41
N PHE A 177 9.19 17.72 -0.39
CA PHE A 177 9.14 17.82 -1.84
C PHE A 177 7.68 17.87 -2.30
N TYR A 178 7.36 18.88 -3.09
CA TYR A 178 6.04 19.08 -3.67
C TYR A 178 6.17 19.07 -5.17
N SER A 179 5.31 18.29 -5.85
CA SER A 179 5.22 18.25 -7.30
C SER A 179 3.86 18.74 -7.78
N LEU A 180 3.83 19.30 -8.97
CA LEU A 180 2.58 19.49 -9.71
C LEU A 180 2.14 18.12 -10.20
N ASN A 181 1.20 17.50 -9.50
CA ASN A 181 0.58 16.27 -9.95
C ASN A 181 -0.55 16.62 -10.92
N GLN A 182 -0.18 16.85 -12.18
CA GLN A 182 -1.15 16.95 -13.25
C GLN A 182 -1.28 15.57 -13.90
N GLN A 183 -2.43 14.93 -13.72
CA GLN A 183 -2.81 13.74 -14.49
C GLN A 183 -3.62 14.16 -15.71
N VAL A 184 -3.67 13.29 -16.72
CA VAL A 184 -4.54 13.50 -17.89
C VAL A 184 -5.99 13.49 -17.40
N GLY A 185 -6.67 14.62 -17.53
CA GLY A 185 -8.05 14.80 -17.06
C GLY A 185 -8.21 15.70 -15.83
N ASP A 186 -7.13 16.06 -15.14
CA ASP A 186 -7.19 17.02 -14.04
C ASP A 186 -7.57 18.41 -14.55
N ASP A 187 -8.37 19.12 -13.77
CA ASP A 187 -8.70 20.54 -14.05
C ASP A 187 -7.39 21.34 -13.98
N PRO A 188 -7.02 22.08 -15.06
CA PRO A 188 -5.82 22.92 -15.05
C PRO A 188 -5.79 23.98 -13.95
N ARG A 189 -6.93 24.22 -13.29
CA ARG A 189 -7.07 25.15 -12.14
C ARG A 189 -6.71 24.49 -10.81
N ASP A 190 -6.71 23.14 -10.74
CA ASP A 190 -6.31 22.35 -9.58
C ASP A 190 -4.78 22.12 -9.56
N LEU A 191 -4.02 23.18 -9.72
CA LEU A 191 -2.56 23.17 -9.62
C LEU A 191 -2.13 23.08 -8.15
N GLY A 192 -2.67 22.09 -7.44
CA GLY A 192 -2.23 21.77 -6.08
C GLY A 192 -0.83 21.19 -6.09
N HIS A 193 0.09 21.83 -5.37
CA HIS A 193 1.35 21.17 -5.01
C HIS A 193 1.03 20.04 -4.03
N SER A 194 1.38 18.81 -4.39
CA SER A 194 1.15 17.65 -3.55
C SER A 194 2.46 17.04 -3.08
N PRO A 195 2.62 16.74 -1.78
CA PRO A 195 3.79 16.07 -1.24
C PRO A 195 3.73 14.54 -1.43
N ARG A 196 2.80 14.04 -2.23
CA ARG A 196 2.47 12.61 -2.35
C ARG A 196 3.68 11.72 -2.54
N ILE A 197 3.73 10.64 -1.76
CA ILE A 197 4.67 9.53 -1.93
C ILE A 197 3.83 8.29 -2.21
N HIS A 198 3.94 7.71 -3.41
CA HIS A 198 3.11 6.58 -3.82
C HIS A 198 3.33 5.35 -2.94
N ARG A 199 4.59 5.00 -2.71
CA ARG A 199 5.02 3.85 -1.91
C ARG A 199 6.43 4.08 -1.37
N THR A 200 6.75 3.45 -0.25
CA THR A 200 8.10 3.42 0.29
C THR A 200 8.53 2.01 0.65
N THR A 201 9.82 1.76 0.58
CA THR A 201 10.45 0.52 1.05
C THR A 201 11.74 0.88 1.80
N ARG A 202 11.89 0.32 2.98
CA ARG A 202 13.15 0.43 3.75
C ARG A 202 14.04 -0.75 3.43
N PHE A 203 15.23 -0.45 2.97
CA PHE A 203 16.28 -1.43 2.74
C PHE A 203 17.27 -1.45 3.90
N PRO A 204 17.79 -2.63 4.32
CA PRO A 204 18.83 -2.71 5.33
C PRO A 204 20.15 -2.10 4.83
N LYS A 205 21.03 -1.71 5.76
CA LYS A 205 22.31 -1.05 5.40
C LYS A 205 23.24 -1.92 4.56
N ASP A 206 23.12 -3.23 4.69
CA ASP A 206 23.88 -4.25 3.98
C ASP A 206 23.23 -4.70 2.66
N TYR A 207 22.14 -4.03 2.25
CA TYR A 207 21.50 -4.30 0.96
C TYR A 207 22.51 -4.21 -0.18
N SER A 208 22.52 -5.22 -1.04
CA SER A 208 23.58 -5.43 -2.05
C SER A 208 23.82 -4.24 -2.98
N ALA A 209 22.76 -3.49 -3.31
CA ALA A 209 22.88 -2.29 -4.14
C ALA A 209 23.62 -1.12 -3.45
N PHE A 210 23.81 -1.19 -2.14
CA PHE A 210 24.57 -0.18 -1.38
C PHE A 210 26.06 -0.52 -1.25
N LYS A 211 26.48 -1.68 -1.71
CA LYS A 211 27.88 -2.10 -1.63
C LYS A 211 28.80 -1.09 -2.33
N GLY A 212 29.77 -0.56 -1.56
CA GLY A 212 30.70 0.45 -2.05
C GLY A 212 30.14 1.87 -2.18
N ARG A 213 28.89 2.11 -1.77
CA ARG A 213 28.29 3.45 -1.71
C ARG A 213 28.50 4.05 -0.33
N ASP A 214 28.74 5.33 -0.31
CA ASP A 214 28.76 6.11 0.92
C ASP A 214 27.34 6.59 1.23
N LEU A 215 26.78 6.08 2.33
CA LEU A 215 25.43 6.41 2.77
C LEU A 215 25.43 7.45 3.90
N ASP A 216 26.56 8.12 4.20
CA ASP A 216 26.63 9.15 5.22
C ASP A 216 25.82 10.39 4.81
N PRO A 217 24.70 10.68 5.50
CA PRO A 217 23.86 11.83 5.18
C PRO A 217 24.57 13.17 5.37
N ALA A 218 25.64 13.22 6.18
CA ALA A 218 26.41 14.45 6.38
C ALA A 218 27.11 14.93 5.11
N LYS A 219 27.37 14.05 4.13
CA LYS A 219 27.96 14.40 2.84
C LYS A 219 27.00 15.06 1.86
N HIS A 220 25.71 15.00 2.15
CA HIS A 220 24.65 15.62 1.35
C HIS A 220 24.19 16.96 1.94
N LYS A 221 25.13 17.72 2.53
CA LYS A 221 24.84 18.98 3.24
C LYS A 221 24.06 20.00 2.40
N VAL A 222 24.33 20.09 1.09
CA VAL A 222 23.64 21.04 0.21
C VAL A 222 22.16 20.67 0.10
N ILE A 223 21.83 19.41 -0.11
CA ILE A 223 20.44 18.94 -0.15
C ILE A 223 19.79 19.08 1.22
N ASN A 224 20.49 18.71 2.28
CA ASN A 224 20.01 18.87 3.64
C ASN A 224 19.80 20.33 4.03
N GLN A 225 20.60 21.27 3.53
CA GLN A 225 20.43 22.72 3.75
C GLN A 225 19.25 23.28 2.97
N LEU A 226 19.03 22.83 1.72
CA LEU A 226 17.95 23.31 0.88
C LEU A 226 16.58 22.83 1.37
N PHE A 227 16.50 21.62 1.92
CA PHE A 227 15.24 20.98 2.28
C PHE A 227 15.09 20.68 3.78
N GLY A 228 16.20 20.45 4.49
CA GLY A 228 16.20 20.09 5.92
C GLY A 228 15.94 21.23 6.89
N SER A 229 16.21 22.48 6.50
CA SER A 229 16.00 23.61 7.38
C SER A 229 14.53 24.07 7.47
N ALA A 230 13.69 23.65 6.53
CA ALA A 230 12.27 23.96 6.54
C ALA A 230 11.41 22.97 7.32
N GLY A 231 11.87 21.69 7.45
CA GLY A 231 11.07 20.59 8.01
C GLY A 231 11.51 20.07 9.39
N LEU A 232 12.73 20.37 9.85
CA LEU A 232 13.29 19.74 11.05
C LEU A 232 13.26 20.62 12.32
N LYS A 233 12.60 21.78 12.30
CA LYS A 233 12.36 22.55 13.50
C LYS A 233 11.08 22.09 14.19
N GLY A 234 11.15 20.97 14.88
CA GLY A 234 10.01 20.58 15.70
C GLY A 234 9.93 19.12 16.15
N VAL A 235 10.85 18.28 15.74
CA VAL A 235 10.90 16.91 16.28
C VAL A 235 12.02 16.82 17.30
N LYS A 236 11.61 16.80 18.57
CA LYS A 236 12.45 16.38 19.70
C LYS A 236 12.17 14.92 19.96
#